data_aae12abd5e41543aca359f85573225be
#
_entry.id   aae12abd5e41543aca359f85573225be
#
_cell.length_a   1.000
_cell.length_b   1.000
_cell.length_c   1.000
_cell.angle_alpha   90.00
_cell.angle_beta   90.00
_cell.angle_gamma   90.00
#
_symmetry.space_group_name_H-M   'P 1'
#
loop_
_entity.id
_entity.type
_entity.pdbx_description
1 polymer ?
#
loop_
_entity_poly.entity_id
_entity_poly.type
_entity_poly.pdbx_seq_one_letter_code
_entity_poly.pdbx_strand_id
1 'polypeptide(L)'
;MRIIGNLLWWLFGGLEAAIGYFTGSLALACTIIGTPFAIQTFKIGLLCLWPFGSTVRESNSPTGCIRIPLNLLWLIFGGLWACIMHLFFGFLLCITIIGIPWGKQHFKMAGLSLAPFGKDVELGF
;
A
#
# COMPACT_ATOMS: atom_id res chain seq x y z
N MET A 1 -21.70 -0.42 -5.01
CA MET A 1 -21.00 0.30 -3.92
C MET A 1 -19.50 0.17 -4.02
N ARG A 2 -18.99 -1.07 -4.23
CA ARG A 2 -17.54 -1.31 -4.30
C ARG A 2 -16.88 -0.59 -5.48
N ILE A 3 -17.50 -0.62 -6.65
CA ILE A 3 -16.96 0.05 -7.84
C ILE A 3 -16.92 1.56 -7.62
N ILE A 4 -18.00 2.14 -7.12
CA ILE A 4 -18.08 3.58 -6.87
C ILE A 4 -17.06 3.98 -5.80
N GLY A 5 -16.92 3.19 -4.74
CA GLY A 5 -15.95 3.44 -3.69
C GLY A 5 -14.52 3.47 -4.22
N ASN A 6 -14.16 2.53 -5.09
CA ASN A 6 -12.83 2.46 -5.67
C ASN A 6 -12.57 3.59 -6.67
N LEU A 7 -13.57 3.98 -7.46
CA LEU A 7 -13.41 5.09 -8.39
C LEU A 7 -13.22 6.41 -7.65
N LEU A 8 -13.97 6.64 -6.58
CA LEU A 8 -13.79 7.82 -5.74
C LEU A 8 -12.44 7.78 -5.02
N TRP A 9 -12.00 6.59 -4.63
CA TRP A 9 -10.69 6.41 -4.02
C TRP A 9 -9.55 6.88 -4.94
N TRP A 10 -9.64 6.56 -6.24
CA TRP A 10 -8.65 7.05 -7.20
C TRP A 10 -8.57 8.57 -7.21
N LEU A 11 -9.73 9.23 -7.13
CA LEU A 11 -9.82 10.68 -7.13
C LEU A 11 -9.22 11.27 -5.85
N PHE A 12 -9.34 10.56 -4.73
CA PHE A 12 -8.93 11.04 -3.41
C PHE A 12 -7.54 10.55 -2.99
N GLY A 13 -6.64 10.34 -3.93
CA GLY A 13 -5.24 10.05 -3.64
C GLY A 13 -4.80 8.61 -3.87
N GLY A 14 -5.74 7.69 -4.13
CA GLY A 14 -5.41 6.29 -4.34
C GLY A 14 -4.53 6.06 -5.56
N LEU A 15 -4.79 6.78 -6.63
CA LEU A 15 -4.02 6.65 -7.86
C LEU A 15 -2.57 7.12 -7.67
N GLU A 16 -2.38 8.26 -7.03
CA GLU A 16 -1.05 8.79 -6.73
C GLU A 16 -0.26 7.84 -5.83
N ALA A 17 -0.91 7.31 -4.80
CA ALA A 17 -0.27 6.36 -3.91
C ALA A 17 0.11 5.08 -4.65
N ALA A 18 -0.76 4.57 -5.53
CA ALA A 18 -0.46 3.38 -6.34
C ALA A 18 0.75 3.59 -7.23
N ILE A 19 0.88 4.77 -7.84
CA ILE A 19 2.05 5.13 -8.64
C ILE A 19 3.31 5.05 -7.78
N GLY A 20 3.24 5.52 -6.54
CA GLY A 20 4.35 5.44 -5.59
C GLY A 20 4.76 3.99 -5.31
N TYR A 21 3.79 3.10 -5.09
CA TYR A 21 4.09 1.68 -4.88
C TYR A 21 4.72 1.05 -6.12
N PHE A 22 4.20 1.33 -7.31
CA PHE A 22 4.75 0.77 -8.54
C PHE A 22 6.15 1.28 -8.82
N THR A 23 6.39 2.56 -8.60
CA THR A 23 7.73 3.16 -8.77
C THR A 23 8.72 2.55 -7.78
N GLY A 24 8.34 2.43 -6.52
CA GLY A 24 9.18 1.80 -5.51
C GLY A 24 9.44 0.34 -5.80
N SER A 25 8.43 -0.38 -6.32
CA SER A 25 8.59 -1.78 -6.70
C SER A 25 9.58 -1.94 -7.85
N LEU A 26 9.52 -1.04 -8.83
CA LEU A 26 10.47 -1.06 -9.94
C LEU A 26 11.89 -0.81 -9.45
N ALA A 27 12.07 0.18 -8.56
CA ALA A 27 13.38 0.46 -7.97
C ALA A 27 13.91 -0.75 -7.19
N LEU A 28 13.05 -1.40 -6.42
CA LEU A 28 13.41 -2.60 -5.67
C LEU A 28 13.78 -3.76 -6.59
N ALA A 29 13.06 -3.91 -7.71
CA ALA A 29 13.32 -4.94 -8.70
C ALA A 29 14.67 -4.75 -9.39
N CYS A 30 15.17 -3.51 -9.47
CA CYS A 30 16.47 -3.22 -10.06
C CYS A 30 17.63 -3.63 -9.16
N THR A 31 17.39 -3.94 -7.88
CA THR A 31 18.41 -4.48 -6.98
C THR A 31 18.42 -6.00 -7.08
N ILE A 32 19.60 -6.61 -6.94
CA ILE A 32 19.72 -8.07 -7.06
C ILE A 32 18.93 -8.77 -5.97
N ILE A 33 19.03 -8.27 -4.73
CA ILE A 33 18.37 -8.88 -3.57
C ILE A 33 16.87 -8.60 -3.60
N GLY A 34 16.47 -7.42 -4.05
CA GLY A 34 15.07 -7.00 -4.02
C GLY A 34 14.19 -7.56 -5.11
N THR A 35 14.77 -8.10 -6.20
CA THR A 35 14.01 -8.58 -7.35
C THR A 35 12.90 -9.57 -6.95
N PRO A 36 13.16 -10.63 -6.17
CA PRO A 36 12.10 -11.57 -5.81
C PRO A 36 11.05 -10.97 -4.87
N PHE A 37 11.37 -9.88 -4.18
CA PHE A 37 10.47 -9.24 -3.22
C PHE A 37 9.68 -8.08 -3.81
N ALA A 38 10.07 -7.62 -5.00
CA ALA A 38 9.35 -6.56 -5.70
C ALA A 38 7.91 -6.96 -6.04
N ILE A 39 7.65 -8.25 -6.20
CA ILE A 39 6.31 -8.77 -6.48
C ILE A 39 5.35 -8.42 -5.33
N GLN A 40 5.81 -8.52 -4.09
CA GLN A 40 4.97 -8.21 -2.92
C GLN A 40 4.58 -6.73 -2.91
N THR A 41 5.52 -5.83 -3.14
CA THR A 41 5.23 -4.41 -3.16
C THR A 41 4.39 -4.02 -4.38
N PHE A 42 4.58 -4.71 -5.50
CA PHE A 42 3.72 -4.54 -6.67
C PHE A 42 2.27 -4.94 -6.37
N LYS A 43 2.07 -6.04 -5.65
CA LYS A 43 0.74 -6.45 -5.20
C LYS A 43 0.07 -5.38 -4.33
N ILE A 44 0.84 -4.72 -3.48
CA ILE A 44 0.31 -3.64 -2.65
C ILE A 44 -0.08 -2.45 -3.52
N GLY A 45 0.67 -2.18 -4.59
CA GLY A 45 0.27 -1.19 -5.58
C GLY A 45 -1.08 -1.53 -6.22
N LEU A 46 -1.28 -2.79 -6.59
CA LEU A 46 -2.56 -3.26 -7.11
C LEU A 46 -3.68 -3.14 -6.07
N LEU A 47 -3.38 -3.47 -4.81
CA LEU A 47 -4.30 -3.27 -3.71
C LEU A 47 -4.67 -1.78 -3.58
N CYS A 48 -3.70 -0.91 -3.72
CA CYS A 48 -3.91 0.54 -3.64
C CYS A 48 -4.77 1.06 -4.79
N LEU A 49 -4.74 0.41 -5.95
CA LEU A 49 -5.65 0.74 -7.05
C LEU A 49 -7.09 0.33 -6.78
N TRP A 50 -7.30 -0.76 -6.03
CA TRP A 50 -8.63 -1.29 -5.79
C TRP A 50 -8.77 -1.80 -4.36
N PRO A 51 -8.71 -0.90 -3.35
CA PRO A 51 -8.68 -1.34 -1.96
C PRO A 51 -10.02 -1.88 -1.45
N PHE A 52 -11.13 -1.35 -1.93
CA PHE A 52 -12.44 -1.80 -1.48
C PHE A 52 -12.79 -3.13 -2.14
N GLY A 53 -12.97 -4.16 -1.34
CA GLY A 53 -13.20 -5.51 -1.79
C GLY A 53 -11.97 -6.40 -1.72
N SER A 54 -10.79 -5.82 -1.53
CA SER A 54 -9.55 -6.56 -1.31
C SER A 54 -9.29 -6.72 0.19
N THR A 55 -8.52 -7.74 0.57
CA THR A 55 -8.23 -8.00 1.98
C THR A 55 -6.72 -8.16 2.19
N VAL A 56 -6.27 -7.81 3.39
CA VAL A 56 -4.88 -7.95 3.82
C VAL A 56 -4.87 -8.67 5.17
N ARG A 57 -3.99 -9.64 5.32
CA ARG A 57 -3.83 -10.36 6.59
C ARG A 57 -2.35 -10.68 6.82
N GLU A 58 -2.05 -11.05 8.06
CA GLU A 58 -0.69 -11.46 8.40
C GLU A 58 -0.33 -12.74 7.65
N SER A 59 0.87 -12.77 7.10
CA SER A 59 1.38 -13.95 6.42
C SER A 59 1.88 -14.98 7.41
N ASN A 60 1.61 -16.25 7.15
CA ASN A 60 2.17 -17.36 7.90
C ASN A 60 3.51 -17.83 7.33
N SER A 61 4.07 -17.10 6.38
CA SER A 61 5.34 -17.46 5.76
C SER A 61 6.48 -17.45 6.78
N PRO A 62 7.41 -18.45 6.71
CA PRO A 62 8.52 -18.52 7.66
C PRO A 62 9.68 -17.57 7.35
N THR A 63 9.40 -16.37 6.88
CA THR A 63 10.42 -15.40 6.48
C THR A 63 10.69 -14.35 7.55
N GLY A 64 10.51 -14.69 8.83
CA GLY A 64 10.53 -13.74 9.94
C GLY A 64 11.79 -12.88 10.02
N CYS A 65 12.96 -13.49 9.88
CA CYS A 65 14.23 -12.75 10.00
C CYS A 65 14.48 -11.80 8.83
N ILE A 66 13.96 -12.13 7.66
CA ILE A 66 14.17 -11.33 6.44
C ILE A 66 13.21 -10.14 6.38
N ARG A 67 12.07 -10.22 7.05
CA ARG A 67 11.04 -9.17 7.03
C ARG A 67 11.58 -7.82 7.48
N ILE A 68 12.34 -7.81 8.57
CA ILE A 68 12.80 -6.56 9.18
C ILE A 68 13.72 -5.79 8.24
N PRO A 69 14.82 -6.38 7.72
CA PRO A 69 15.68 -5.65 6.78
C PRO A 69 14.96 -5.30 5.47
N LEU A 70 14.05 -6.14 4.98
CA LEU A 70 13.30 -5.84 3.76
C LEU A 70 12.34 -4.68 3.96
N ASN A 71 11.66 -4.61 5.11
CA ASN A 71 10.77 -3.49 5.40
C ASN A 71 11.55 -2.19 5.55
N LEU A 72 12.73 -2.24 6.18
CA LEU A 72 13.58 -1.06 6.30
C LEU A 72 14.09 -0.60 4.94
N LEU A 73 14.46 -1.54 4.07
CA LEU A 73 14.87 -1.23 2.70
C LEU A 73 13.73 -0.59 1.92
N TRP A 74 12.52 -1.12 2.06
CA TRP A 74 11.33 -0.59 1.39
C TRP A 74 11.03 0.84 1.84
N LEU A 75 11.22 1.18 3.13
CA LEU A 75 11.02 2.54 3.61
C LEU A 75 11.83 3.55 2.80
N ILE A 76 13.06 3.17 2.43
CA ILE A 76 13.94 4.04 1.64
C ILE A 76 13.44 4.16 0.20
N PHE A 77 12.98 3.05 -0.41
CA PHE A 77 12.60 3.03 -1.82
C PHE A 77 11.21 3.62 -2.10
N GLY A 78 10.28 3.48 -1.20
CA GLY A 78 8.94 3.97 -1.47
C GLY A 78 7.97 3.96 -0.30
N GLY A 79 8.27 3.20 0.75
CA GLY A 79 7.34 3.02 1.87
C GLY A 79 7.08 4.30 2.63
N LEU A 80 8.10 5.08 2.91
CA LEU A 80 7.94 6.34 3.64
C LEU A 80 7.12 7.34 2.82
N TRP A 81 7.41 7.44 1.52
CA TRP A 81 6.64 8.32 0.64
C TRP A 81 5.17 7.92 0.61
N ALA A 82 4.90 6.62 0.42
CA ALA A 82 3.53 6.12 0.38
C ALA A 82 2.81 6.38 1.71
N CYS A 83 3.49 6.18 2.83
CA CYS A 83 2.92 6.46 4.14
C CYS A 83 2.53 7.93 4.29
N ILE A 84 3.43 8.84 3.89
CA ILE A 84 3.16 10.28 3.96
C ILE A 84 1.95 10.65 3.09
N MET A 85 1.86 10.10 1.88
CA MET A 85 0.73 10.35 0.99
C MET A 85 -0.57 9.85 1.60
N HIS A 86 -0.57 8.65 2.17
CA HIS A 86 -1.76 8.12 2.81
C HIS A 86 -2.19 8.93 4.04
N LEU A 87 -1.24 9.37 4.85
CA LEU A 87 -1.55 10.20 6.02
C LEU A 87 -2.14 11.55 5.59
N PHE A 88 -1.54 12.16 4.58
CA PHE A 88 -2.01 13.46 4.07
C PHE A 88 -3.46 13.37 3.59
N PHE A 89 -3.75 12.42 2.69
CA PHE A 89 -5.10 12.25 2.18
C PHE A 89 -6.06 11.74 3.23
N GLY A 90 -5.58 10.90 4.16
CA GLY A 90 -6.39 10.41 5.27
C GLY A 90 -6.90 11.54 6.15
N PHE A 91 -6.02 12.43 6.56
CA PHE A 91 -6.42 13.60 7.37
C PHE A 91 -7.36 14.52 6.59
N LEU A 92 -7.02 14.80 5.33
CA LEU A 92 -7.82 15.69 4.50
C LEU A 92 -9.26 15.16 4.33
N LEU A 93 -9.40 13.86 4.09
CA LEU A 93 -10.71 13.24 3.91
C LEU A 93 -11.49 13.12 5.23
N CYS A 94 -10.81 12.89 6.35
CA CYS A 94 -11.49 12.80 7.64
C CYS A 94 -12.03 14.15 8.14
N ILE A 95 -11.45 15.27 7.67
CA ILE A 95 -11.99 16.60 7.96
C ILE A 95 -13.37 16.75 7.31
N THR A 96 -13.58 16.14 6.14
CA THR A 96 -14.90 16.08 5.52
C THR A 96 -15.65 14.87 6.10
N ILE A 97 -16.89 15.06 6.52
CA ILE A 97 -17.66 13.96 7.12
C ILE A 97 -17.91 12.85 6.11
N ILE A 98 -18.19 13.22 4.86
CA ILE A 98 -18.46 12.25 3.79
C ILE A 98 -17.21 11.44 3.45
N GLY A 99 -16.02 12.02 3.59
CA GLY A 99 -14.75 11.37 3.25
C GLY A 99 -14.20 10.42 4.30
N ILE A 100 -14.82 10.28 5.47
CA ILE A 100 -14.31 9.44 6.55
C ILE A 100 -14.05 7.98 6.11
N PRO A 101 -14.92 7.30 5.35
CA PRO A 101 -14.63 5.92 4.92
C PRO A 101 -13.35 5.82 4.10
N TRP A 102 -13.09 6.77 3.21
CA TRP A 102 -11.87 6.81 2.41
C TRP A 102 -10.67 7.23 3.26
N GLY A 103 -10.86 8.14 4.20
CA GLY A 103 -9.81 8.53 5.14
C GLY A 103 -9.34 7.37 5.99
N LYS A 104 -10.27 6.56 6.50
CA LYS A 104 -9.92 5.35 7.25
C LYS A 104 -9.15 4.37 6.41
N GLN A 105 -9.49 4.22 5.13
CA GLN A 105 -8.78 3.34 4.22
C GLN A 105 -7.35 3.84 3.99
N HIS A 106 -7.15 5.15 3.87
CA HIS A 106 -5.81 5.72 3.77
C HIS A 106 -4.97 5.43 5.02
N PHE A 107 -5.53 5.57 6.20
CA PHE A 107 -4.80 5.27 7.44
C PHE A 107 -4.42 3.79 7.52
N LYS A 108 -5.30 2.90 7.10
CA LYS A 108 -5.01 1.47 7.01
C LYS A 108 -3.87 1.21 6.05
N MET A 109 -3.89 1.83 4.90
CA MET A 109 -2.83 1.71 3.90
C MET A 109 -1.52 2.34 4.37
N ALA A 110 -1.58 3.41 5.16
CA ALA A 110 -0.37 4.02 5.73
C ALA A 110 0.39 3.02 6.61
N GLY A 111 -0.31 2.30 7.46
CA GLY A 111 0.31 1.25 8.26
C GLY A 111 0.90 0.14 7.42
N LEU A 112 0.20 -0.28 6.38
CA LEU A 112 0.68 -1.30 5.46
C LEU A 112 1.92 -0.86 4.70
N SER A 113 1.98 0.42 4.31
CA SER A 113 3.11 0.96 3.53
C SER A 113 4.43 0.97 4.32
N LEU A 114 4.34 0.98 5.64
CA LEU A 114 5.54 0.94 6.49
C LEU A 114 6.12 -0.47 6.59
N ALA A 115 5.30 -1.52 6.46
CA ALA A 115 5.74 -2.90 6.64
C ALA A 115 4.98 -3.83 5.70
N PRO A 116 5.25 -3.76 4.37
CA PRO A 116 4.54 -4.60 3.40
C PRO A 116 4.93 -6.06 3.43
N PHE A 117 6.17 -6.34 3.80
CA PHE A 117 6.66 -7.72 3.83
C PHE A 117 6.15 -8.41 5.10
N GLY A 118 5.59 -9.60 4.92
CA GLY A 118 4.94 -10.33 5.99
C GLY A 118 3.43 -10.24 5.94
N LYS A 119 2.86 -9.64 4.89
CA LYS A 119 1.42 -9.52 4.69
C LYS A 119 0.99 -10.34 3.47
N ASP A 120 -0.18 -10.95 3.56
CA ASP A 120 -0.85 -11.56 2.41
C ASP A 120 -1.93 -10.62 1.90
N VAL A 121 -1.95 -10.42 0.60
CA VAL A 121 -2.92 -9.55 -0.06
C VAL A 121 -3.81 -10.39 -0.97
N GLU A 122 -5.11 -10.36 -0.72
CA GLU A 122 -6.10 -10.95 -1.59
C GLU A 122 -6.80 -9.84 -2.36
N LEU A 123 -6.57 -9.81 -3.67
CA LEU A 123 -7.13 -8.78 -4.53
C LEU A 123 -8.58 -9.13 -4.86
N GLY A 124 -9.48 -8.16 -4.71
CA GLY A 124 -10.91 -8.32 -4.92
C GLY A 124 -11.39 -7.77 -6.26
N PHE A 125 -10.58 -7.90 -7.28
CA PHE A 125 -10.94 -7.44 -8.63
C PHE A 125 -12.10 -8.21 -9.24
#